data_c7b5739fbdfb30e2573fbc1fa91b8444
#
_entry.id   c7b5739fbdfb30e2573fbc1fa91b8444
#
_cell.length_a   1.000
_cell.length_b   1.000
_cell.length_c   1.000
_cell.angle_alpha   90.00
_cell.angle_beta   90.00
_cell.angle_gamma   90.00
#
_symmetry.space_group_name_H-M   'P 1'
#
loop_
_entity.id
_entity.type
_entity.pdbx_description
1 polymer ?
#
loop_
_entity_poly.entity_id
_entity_poly.type
_entity_poly.pdbx_seq_one_letter_code
_entity_poly.pdbx_strand_id
1 'polypeptide(L)'
;MSSKAKKIFLVMSIIVPFLLYCVYYYGMMVKNAPYKFSEFKSIQFEYGYGDSLLNKYDSRTGDYQFVNTRDSVIKMKLKLTKDDFLYLHRKAADLGFWDFPAKELAPTRKTRSPRYVIQFNYQRKSKSVIFDEAYDGHEKLVDANQRLIKELQKVLEEAEARQKNSK
;
A
#
# COMPACT_ATOMS: atom_id res chain seq x y z
N MET A 1 53.91 -20.62 -0.41
CA MET A 1 52.70 -20.52 0.43
C MET A 1 52.76 -21.60 1.49
N SER A 2 52.64 -21.25 2.78
CA SER A 2 52.74 -22.28 3.85
C SER A 2 51.54 -23.25 3.81
N SER A 3 51.69 -24.46 4.31
CA SER A 3 50.61 -25.47 4.36
C SER A 3 49.36 -24.94 5.06
N LYS A 4 49.52 -24.13 6.10
CA LYS A 4 48.43 -23.44 6.80
C LYS A 4 47.68 -22.44 5.90
N ALA A 5 48.39 -21.63 5.12
CA ALA A 5 47.78 -20.68 4.20
C ALA A 5 46.98 -21.36 3.10
N LYS A 6 47.41 -22.51 2.57
CA LYS A 6 46.66 -23.32 1.60
C LYS A 6 45.36 -23.86 2.19
N LYS A 7 45.38 -24.33 3.42
CA LYS A 7 44.18 -24.80 4.12
C LYS A 7 43.16 -23.70 4.37
N ILE A 8 43.63 -22.51 4.84
CA ILE A 8 42.77 -21.35 5.06
C ILE A 8 42.13 -20.88 3.75
N PHE A 9 42.93 -20.81 2.67
CA PHE A 9 42.40 -20.44 1.36
C PHE A 9 41.31 -21.37 0.87
N LEU A 10 41.51 -22.69 1.02
CA LEU A 10 40.53 -23.67 0.62
C LEU A 10 39.23 -23.55 1.43
N VAL A 11 39.34 -23.36 2.74
CA VAL A 11 38.19 -23.19 3.63
C VAL A 11 37.41 -21.89 3.26
N MET A 12 38.13 -20.79 3.03
CA MET A 12 37.50 -19.53 2.63
C MET A 12 36.84 -19.62 1.26
N SER A 13 37.40 -20.35 0.32
CA SER A 13 36.80 -20.57 -1.02
C SER A 13 35.46 -21.29 -0.97
N ILE A 14 35.19 -22.05 0.07
CA ILE A 14 33.90 -22.73 0.28
C ILE A 14 32.96 -21.88 1.12
N ILE A 15 33.46 -21.33 2.23
CA ILE A 15 32.62 -20.60 3.19
C ILE A 15 32.08 -19.30 2.61
N VAL A 16 32.91 -18.52 1.91
CA VAL A 16 32.50 -17.20 1.38
C VAL A 16 31.37 -17.32 0.37
N PRO A 17 31.44 -18.17 -0.68
CA PRO A 17 30.31 -18.35 -1.61
C PRO A 17 29.05 -18.87 -0.91
N PHE A 18 29.21 -19.76 0.03
CA PHE A 18 28.08 -20.29 0.81
C PHE A 18 27.38 -19.18 1.63
N LEU A 19 28.13 -18.34 2.35
CA LEU A 19 27.58 -17.21 3.08
C LEU A 19 26.91 -16.20 2.15
N LEU A 20 27.50 -15.87 1.02
CA LEU A 20 26.89 -14.98 0.01
C LEU A 20 25.57 -15.55 -0.51
N TYR A 21 25.54 -16.86 -0.79
CA TYR A 21 24.30 -17.53 -1.19
C TYR A 21 23.22 -17.45 -0.09
N CYS A 22 23.59 -17.73 1.18
CA CYS A 22 22.66 -17.61 2.29
C CYS A 22 22.11 -16.19 2.43
N VAL A 23 22.96 -15.17 2.42
CA VAL A 23 22.54 -13.75 2.50
C VAL A 23 21.60 -13.39 1.35
N TYR A 24 21.95 -13.80 0.12
CA TYR A 24 21.09 -13.57 -1.05
C TYR A 24 19.74 -14.28 -0.90
N TYR A 25 19.74 -15.57 -0.54
CA TYR A 25 18.51 -16.36 -0.39
C TYR A 25 17.59 -15.80 0.71
N TYR A 26 18.14 -15.49 1.89
CA TYR A 26 17.37 -14.88 2.97
C TYR A 26 16.88 -13.48 2.62
N GLY A 27 17.69 -12.68 1.94
CA GLY A 27 17.30 -11.38 1.44
C GLY A 27 16.10 -11.45 0.48
N MET A 28 16.14 -12.40 -0.46
CA MET A 28 15.02 -12.65 -1.38
C MET A 28 13.78 -13.17 -0.66
N MET A 29 13.94 -14.06 0.32
CA MET A 29 12.82 -14.58 1.10
C MET A 29 12.12 -13.45 1.89
N VAL A 30 12.87 -12.56 2.53
CA VAL A 30 12.31 -11.41 3.26
C VAL A 30 11.64 -10.42 2.30
N LYS A 31 12.25 -10.13 1.16
CA LYS A 31 11.70 -9.25 0.13
C LYS A 31 10.37 -9.77 -0.43
N ASN A 32 10.29 -11.08 -0.68
CA ASN A 32 9.12 -11.74 -1.25
C ASN A 32 8.14 -12.26 -0.18
N ALA A 33 8.39 -11.99 1.11
CA ALA A 33 7.48 -12.41 2.17
C ALA A 33 6.08 -11.80 1.93
N PRO A 34 5.00 -12.60 2.02
CA PRO A 34 3.65 -12.10 1.81
C PRO A 34 3.28 -11.06 2.87
N TYR A 35 2.37 -10.16 2.49
CA TYR A 35 1.77 -9.22 3.43
C TYR A 35 0.79 -9.97 4.35
N LYS A 36 1.11 -10.06 5.64
CA LYS A 36 0.30 -10.78 6.63
C LYS A 36 -0.57 -9.81 7.41
N PHE A 37 -1.87 -10.10 7.53
CA PHE A 37 -2.78 -9.27 8.32
C PHE A 37 -2.38 -9.17 9.80
N SER A 38 -1.73 -10.19 10.36
CA SER A 38 -1.19 -10.14 11.73
C SER A 38 -0.15 -9.05 11.96
N GLU A 39 0.48 -8.56 10.89
CA GLU A 39 1.47 -7.48 10.91
C GLU A 39 0.88 -6.12 10.49
N PHE A 40 -0.40 -6.07 10.16
CA PHE A 40 -1.08 -4.84 9.73
C PHE A 40 -1.03 -3.77 10.82
N LYS A 41 -0.71 -2.53 10.45
CA LYS A 41 -0.64 -1.37 11.35
C LYS A 41 -1.65 -0.29 11.01
N SER A 42 -1.68 0.12 9.76
CA SER A 42 -2.55 1.23 9.33
C SER A 42 -2.76 1.26 7.83
N ILE A 43 -3.83 1.94 7.43
CA ILE A 43 -4.10 2.33 6.06
C ILE A 43 -4.19 3.86 5.98
N GLN A 44 -3.65 4.42 4.90
CA GLN A 44 -3.84 5.81 4.52
C GLN A 44 -4.45 5.84 3.12
N PHE A 45 -5.43 6.69 2.94
CA PHE A 45 -6.10 6.88 1.67
C PHE A 45 -6.32 8.37 1.44
N GLU A 46 -5.74 8.89 0.35
CA GLU A 46 -5.88 10.28 -0.03
C GLU A 46 -6.34 10.36 -1.49
N TYR A 47 -7.23 11.32 -1.78
CA TYR A 47 -7.67 11.53 -3.16
C TYR A 47 -8.13 12.96 -3.40
N GLY A 48 -8.07 13.37 -4.66
CA GLY A 48 -8.45 14.69 -5.09
C GLY A 48 -8.11 14.92 -6.55
N TYR A 49 -8.17 16.18 -7.00
CA TYR A 49 -7.86 16.55 -8.36
C TYR A 49 -6.42 17.05 -8.50
N GLY A 50 -5.66 16.45 -9.39
CA GLY A 50 -4.26 16.79 -9.63
C GLY A 50 -3.40 16.59 -8.36
N ASP A 51 -2.74 17.67 -7.94
CA ASP A 51 -1.88 17.64 -6.74
C ASP A 51 -2.63 18.06 -5.45
N SER A 52 -3.92 18.44 -5.57
CA SER A 52 -4.76 18.85 -4.41
C SER A 52 -5.53 17.67 -3.86
N LEU A 53 -4.89 16.88 -2.98
CA LEU A 53 -5.51 15.74 -2.31
C LEU A 53 -6.28 16.23 -1.07
N LEU A 54 -7.50 16.74 -1.28
CA LEU A 54 -8.32 17.31 -0.21
C LEU A 54 -9.04 16.27 0.64
N ASN A 55 -9.31 15.10 0.06
CA ASN A 55 -9.95 14.01 0.78
C ASN A 55 -8.86 13.09 1.35
N LYS A 56 -8.88 12.86 2.65
CA LYS A 56 -7.83 12.13 3.37
C LYS A 56 -8.41 11.29 4.49
N TYR A 57 -7.90 10.09 4.60
CA TYR A 57 -8.15 9.22 5.74
C TYR A 57 -6.84 8.62 6.26
N ASP A 58 -6.58 8.73 7.55
CA ASP A 58 -5.48 8.03 8.23
C ASP A 58 -6.05 7.19 9.39
N SER A 59 -6.00 5.89 9.25
CA SER A 59 -6.53 4.97 10.27
C SER A 59 -5.75 4.97 11.57
N ARG A 60 -4.51 5.47 11.57
CA ARG A 60 -3.67 5.55 12.76
C ARG A 60 -4.17 6.60 13.74
N THR A 61 -4.59 7.76 13.20
CA THR A 61 -5.13 8.87 14.00
C THR A 61 -6.66 8.87 14.00
N GLY A 62 -7.28 8.18 13.05
CA GLY A 62 -8.71 8.23 12.79
C GLY A 62 -9.16 9.53 12.15
N ASP A 63 -8.23 10.34 11.62
CA ASP A 63 -8.57 11.57 10.93
C ASP A 63 -9.22 11.26 9.58
N TYR A 64 -10.41 11.79 9.37
CA TYR A 64 -11.14 11.73 8.11
C TYR A 64 -11.53 13.12 7.67
N GLN A 65 -11.05 13.50 6.50
CA GLN A 65 -11.34 14.79 5.86
C GLN A 65 -11.89 14.52 4.46
N PHE A 66 -12.99 15.16 4.13
CA PHE A 66 -13.55 15.09 2.78
C PHE A 66 -14.22 16.41 2.38
N VAL A 67 -14.36 16.62 1.09
CA VAL A 67 -15.08 17.75 0.52
C VAL A 67 -16.52 17.31 0.27
N ASN A 68 -17.48 18.05 0.82
CA ASN A 68 -18.88 17.78 0.61
C ASN A 68 -19.39 18.38 -0.73
N THR A 69 -20.66 18.14 -1.05
CA THR A 69 -21.31 18.67 -2.28
C THR A 69 -21.41 20.20 -2.35
N ARG A 70 -21.10 20.92 -1.26
CA ARG A 70 -21.08 22.39 -1.17
C ARG A 70 -19.65 22.95 -1.18
N ASP A 71 -18.68 22.17 -1.68
CA ASP A 71 -17.25 22.50 -1.70
C ASP A 71 -16.65 22.87 -0.33
N SER A 72 -17.30 22.43 0.75
CA SER A 72 -16.82 22.67 2.12
C SER A 72 -16.03 21.46 2.61
N VAL A 73 -14.87 21.72 3.23
CA VAL A 73 -14.03 20.69 3.83
C VAL A 73 -14.61 20.30 5.18
N ILE A 74 -15.03 19.06 5.28
CA ILE A 74 -15.50 18.44 6.53
C ILE A 74 -14.36 17.65 7.15
N LYS A 75 -14.15 17.84 8.45
CA LYS A 75 -13.17 17.10 9.25
C LYS A 75 -13.87 16.39 10.38
N MET A 76 -13.60 15.09 10.54
CA MET A 76 -14.18 14.29 11.62
C MET A 76 -13.23 13.18 12.04
N LYS A 77 -13.51 12.55 13.16
CA LYS A 77 -12.84 11.31 13.58
C LYS A 77 -13.69 10.13 13.11
N LEU A 78 -13.06 9.21 12.40
CA LEU A 78 -13.69 7.99 11.88
C LEU A 78 -12.84 6.77 12.27
N LYS A 79 -13.46 5.80 12.94
CA LYS A 79 -12.78 4.57 13.33
C LYS A 79 -13.31 3.41 12.51
N LEU A 80 -12.41 2.74 11.81
CA LEU A 80 -12.69 1.45 11.19
C LEU A 80 -12.54 0.33 12.23
N THR A 81 -13.33 -0.71 12.06
CA THR A 81 -13.24 -1.94 12.87
C THR A 81 -12.11 -2.84 12.36
N LYS A 82 -11.75 -3.83 13.17
CA LYS A 82 -10.79 -4.86 12.74
C LYS A 82 -11.27 -5.64 11.53
N ASP A 83 -12.59 -5.85 11.42
CA ASP A 83 -13.21 -6.56 10.30
C ASP A 83 -13.15 -5.74 9.01
N ASP A 84 -13.34 -4.41 9.10
CA ASP A 84 -13.14 -3.49 7.96
C ASP A 84 -11.70 -3.58 7.44
N PHE A 85 -10.70 -3.55 8.33
CA PHE A 85 -9.30 -3.70 7.93
C PHE A 85 -8.99 -5.06 7.33
N LEU A 86 -9.54 -6.13 7.89
CA LEU A 86 -9.37 -7.48 7.34
C LEU A 86 -10.00 -7.59 5.95
N TYR A 87 -11.18 -7.01 5.77
CA TYR A 87 -11.86 -6.96 4.49
C TYR A 87 -11.01 -6.23 3.43
N LEU A 88 -10.56 -5.02 3.74
CA LEU A 88 -9.72 -4.23 2.83
C LEU A 88 -8.39 -4.92 2.50
N HIS A 89 -7.76 -5.55 3.50
CA HIS A 89 -6.54 -6.34 3.29
C HIS A 89 -6.78 -7.51 2.31
N ARG A 90 -7.88 -8.25 2.47
CA ARG A 90 -8.23 -9.36 1.57
C ARG A 90 -8.52 -8.85 0.17
N LYS A 91 -9.28 -7.77 0.03
CA LYS A 91 -9.55 -7.16 -1.27
C LYS A 91 -8.28 -6.69 -1.97
N ALA A 92 -7.36 -6.04 -1.24
CA ALA A 92 -6.06 -5.66 -1.80
C ALA A 92 -5.24 -6.87 -2.25
N ALA A 93 -5.27 -7.97 -1.49
CA ALA A 93 -4.61 -9.21 -1.87
C ALA A 93 -5.24 -9.86 -3.12
N ASP A 94 -6.57 -9.97 -3.15
CA ASP A 94 -7.33 -10.57 -4.26
C ASP A 94 -7.11 -9.81 -5.58
N LEU A 95 -6.96 -8.49 -5.51
CA LEU A 95 -6.70 -7.62 -6.66
C LEU A 95 -5.22 -7.56 -7.06
N GLY A 96 -4.32 -8.17 -6.29
CA GLY A 96 -2.88 -8.15 -6.57
C GLY A 96 -2.18 -6.83 -6.23
N PHE A 97 -2.75 -6.00 -5.35
CA PHE A 97 -2.24 -4.66 -5.00
C PHE A 97 -0.77 -4.65 -4.57
N TRP A 98 -0.30 -5.76 -3.98
CA TRP A 98 1.08 -5.86 -3.50
C TRP A 98 2.11 -5.81 -4.63
N ASP A 99 1.72 -6.18 -5.84
CA ASP A 99 2.58 -6.25 -7.02
C ASP A 99 2.40 -5.02 -7.95
N PHE A 100 1.48 -4.10 -7.63
CA PHE A 100 1.26 -2.90 -8.44
C PHE A 100 2.51 -2.01 -8.49
N PRO A 101 2.77 -1.31 -9.60
CA PRO A 101 3.74 -0.23 -9.65
C PRO A 101 3.47 0.83 -8.59
N ALA A 102 4.52 1.43 -8.04
CA ALA A 102 4.35 2.49 -7.04
C ALA A 102 3.71 3.76 -7.61
N LYS A 103 3.80 3.97 -8.93
CA LYS A 103 3.25 5.14 -9.63
C LYS A 103 2.62 4.70 -10.94
N GLU A 104 1.36 5.03 -11.11
CA GLU A 104 0.55 4.81 -12.29
C GLU A 104 -0.03 6.16 -12.68
N LEU A 105 0.79 7.00 -13.30
CA LEU A 105 0.50 8.38 -13.62
C LEU A 105 0.15 8.52 -15.09
N ALA A 106 -0.76 9.44 -15.41
CA ALA A 106 -1.05 9.81 -16.78
C ALA A 106 0.19 10.44 -17.45
N PRO A 107 0.49 10.11 -18.72
CA PRO A 107 1.69 10.59 -19.41
C PRO A 107 1.71 12.09 -19.66
N THR A 108 0.57 12.74 -19.60
CA THR A 108 0.46 14.19 -19.81
C THR A 108 -0.37 14.82 -18.71
N ARG A 109 0.22 15.77 -17.97
CA ARG A 109 -0.47 16.61 -16.95
C ARG A 109 -1.63 17.49 -17.49
N LYS A 110 -2.10 17.26 -18.71
CA LYS A 110 -3.06 18.13 -19.39
C LYS A 110 -4.48 18.07 -18.88
N THR A 111 -4.84 17.04 -18.13
CA THR A 111 -6.20 16.87 -17.64
C THR A 111 -6.20 16.91 -16.12
N ARG A 112 -7.10 17.69 -15.54
CA ARG A 112 -7.46 17.62 -14.11
C ARG A 112 -8.14 16.27 -13.84
N SER A 113 -7.39 15.18 -13.82
CA SER A 113 -7.92 13.88 -13.47
C SER A 113 -7.85 13.66 -11.96
N PRO A 114 -8.78 12.91 -11.39
CA PRO A 114 -8.68 12.44 -10.02
C PRO A 114 -7.40 11.63 -9.81
N ARG A 115 -6.72 11.91 -8.70
CA ARG A 115 -5.54 11.19 -8.24
C ARG A 115 -5.83 10.55 -6.90
N TYR A 116 -5.38 9.32 -6.75
CA TYR A 116 -5.54 8.52 -5.54
C TYR A 116 -4.20 8.06 -5.02
N VAL A 117 -4.02 8.12 -3.71
CA VAL A 117 -2.86 7.58 -3.01
C VAL A 117 -3.36 6.57 -2.00
N ILE A 118 -2.96 5.33 -2.15
CA ILE A 118 -3.35 4.24 -1.26
C ILE A 118 -2.08 3.69 -0.62
N GLN A 119 -2.05 3.66 0.71
CA GLN A 119 -0.91 3.13 1.45
C GLN A 119 -1.36 2.17 2.55
N PHE A 120 -0.83 0.95 2.50
CA PHE A 120 -0.96 -0.05 3.55
C PHE A 120 0.36 -0.17 4.30
N ASN A 121 0.31 -0.01 5.62
CA ASN A 121 1.48 -0.11 6.48
C ASN A 121 1.41 -1.37 7.34
N TYR A 122 2.53 -2.09 7.38
CA TYR A 122 2.73 -3.30 8.17
C TYR A 122 3.95 -3.11 9.09
N GLN A 123 4.19 -4.05 9.99
CA GLN A 123 5.31 -3.93 10.94
C GLN A 123 6.68 -3.85 10.26
N ARG A 124 6.88 -4.64 9.20
CA ARG A 124 8.19 -4.79 8.53
C ARG A 124 8.29 -4.09 7.19
N LYS A 125 7.16 -3.72 6.58
CA LYS A 125 7.13 -3.15 5.24
C LYS A 125 5.86 -2.33 5.03
N SER A 126 5.85 -1.52 3.98
CA SER A 126 4.68 -0.79 3.53
C SER A 126 4.54 -0.92 2.01
N LYS A 127 3.32 -0.74 1.52
CA LYS A 127 3.02 -0.62 0.10
C LYS A 127 2.25 0.67 -0.13
N SER A 128 2.75 1.49 -1.04
CA SER A 128 2.08 2.71 -1.50
C SER A 128 1.94 2.69 -3.01
N VAL A 129 0.78 3.10 -3.50
CA VAL A 129 0.48 3.25 -4.92
C VAL A 129 -0.15 4.61 -5.13
N ILE A 130 0.36 5.34 -6.13
CA ILE A 130 -0.21 6.58 -6.63
C ILE A 130 -0.84 6.26 -7.97
N PHE A 131 -2.15 6.44 -8.08
CA PHE A 131 -2.92 6.14 -9.28
C PHE A 131 -3.66 7.39 -9.78
N ASP A 132 -3.45 7.74 -11.05
CA ASP A 132 -4.24 8.75 -11.76
C ASP A 132 -5.36 8.05 -12.53
N GLU A 133 -6.58 8.54 -12.43
CA GLU A 133 -7.72 7.95 -13.17
C GLU A 133 -7.53 8.04 -14.70
N ALA A 134 -6.79 9.02 -15.18
CA ALA A 134 -6.43 9.17 -16.59
C ALA A 134 -5.17 8.36 -17.01
N TYR A 135 -4.71 7.44 -16.15
CA TYR A 135 -3.63 6.52 -16.51
C TYR A 135 -4.08 5.59 -17.64
N ASP A 136 -3.33 5.57 -18.74
CA ASP A 136 -3.62 4.85 -19.98
C ASP A 136 -2.78 3.56 -20.16
N GLY A 137 -2.26 3.04 -19.05
CA GLY A 137 -1.45 1.83 -19.05
C GLY A 137 -2.28 0.55 -19.12
N HIS A 138 -1.79 -0.50 -18.47
CA HIS A 138 -2.39 -1.82 -18.56
C HIS A 138 -3.81 -1.85 -17.97
N GLU A 139 -4.81 -2.20 -18.79
CA GLU A 139 -6.25 -2.20 -18.45
C GLU A 139 -6.58 -2.95 -17.14
N LYS A 140 -5.95 -4.11 -16.89
CA LYS A 140 -6.16 -4.89 -15.65
C LYS A 140 -5.68 -4.13 -14.41
N LEU A 141 -4.62 -3.31 -14.52
CA LEU A 141 -4.17 -2.48 -13.40
C LEU A 141 -5.15 -1.35 -13.13
N VAL A 142 -5.66 -0.71 -14.19
CA VAL A 142 -6.70 0.33 -14.09
C VAL A 142 -7.94 -0.22 -13.41
N ASP A 143 -8.48 -1.35 -13.89
CA ASP A 143 -9.66 -1.99 -13.30
C ASP A 143 -9.44 -2.38 -11.83
N ALA A 144 -8.30 -2.99 -11.51
CA ALA A 144 -7.99 -3.40 -10.15
C ALA A 144 -7.84 -2.22 -9.18
N ASN A 145 -7.19 -1.12 -9.59
CA ASN A 145 -7.12 0.11 -8.79
C ASN A 145 -8.50 0.72 -8.57
N GLN A 146 -9.31 0.86 -9.62
CA GLN A 146 -10.67 1.40 -9.52
C GLN A 146 -11.56 0.58 -8.58
N ARG A 147 -11.46 -0.75 -8.64
CA ARG A 147 -12.18 -1.63 -7.70
C ARG A 147 -11.73 -1.43 -6.27
N LEU A 148 -10.42 -1.38 -6.02
CA LEU A 148 -9.90 -1.17 -4.67
C LEU A 148 -10.32 0.20 -4.11
N ILE A 149 -10.28 1.24 -4.94
CA ILE A 149 -10.74 2.59 -4.57
C ILE A 149 -12.22 2.58 -4.17
N LYS A 150 -13.08 1.94 -4.97
CA LYS A 150 -14.51 1.80 -4.66
C LYS A 150 -14.74 1.07 -3.34
N GLU A 151 -14.00 0.00 -3.06
CA GLU A 151 -14.12 -0.73 -1.80
C GLU A 151 -13.65 0.10 -0.61
N LEU A 152 -12.57 0.88 -0.76
CA LEU A 152 -12.11 1.82 0.27
C LEU A 152 -13.16 2.88 0.59
N GLN A 153 -13.73 3.54 -0.45
CA GLN A 153 -14.76 4.55 -0.29
C GLN A 153 -16.00 3.97 0.38
N LYS A 154 -16.46 2.80 -0.07
CA LYS A 154 -17.61 2.09 0.50
C LYS A 154 -17.41 1.80 1.99
N VAL A 155 -16.26 1.28 2.39
CA VAL A 155 -15.97 0.98 3.81
C VAL A 155 -15.96 2.26 4.65
N LEU A 156 -15.40 3.38 4.12
CA LEU A 156 -15.43 4.66 4.83
C LEU A 156 -16.85 5.20 4.99
N GLU A 157 -17.69 5.13 3.95
CA GLU A 157 -19.09 5.54 3.99
C GLU A 157 -19.91 4.70 4.99
N GLU A 158 -19.73 3.38 4.98
CA GLU A 158 -20.39 2.47 5.93
C GLU A 158 -19.96 2.74 7.38
N ALA A 159 -18.68 3.02 7.61
CA ALA A 159 -18.17 3.38 8.93
C ALA A 159 -18.75 4.72 9.41
N GLU A 160 -18.85 5.72 8.50
CA GLU A 160 -19.49 7.00 8.82
C GLU A 160 -20.97 6.82 9.18
N ALA A 161 -21.71 6.01 8.42
CA ALA A 161 -23.11 5.71 8.70
C ALA A 161 -23.28 5.00 10.05
N ARG A 162 -22.42 4.00 10.37
CA ARG A 162 -22.42 3.33 11.68
C ARG A 162 -22.19 4.32 12.82
N GLN A 163 -21.25 5.25 12.66
CA GLN A 163 -20.91 6.23 13.69
C GLN A 163 -22.03 7.27 13.89
N LYS A 164 -22.77 7.64 12.84
CA LYS A 164 -23.94 8.52 12.94
C LYS A 164 -25.10 7.85 13.69
N ASN A 165 -25.32 6.56 13.44
CA ASN A 165 -26.42 5.79 14.08
C ASN A 165 -26.14 5.40 15.54
N SER A 166 -24.90 5.56 16.02
CA SER A 166 -24.50 5.25 17.39
C SER A 166 -24.49 6.47 18.32
N LYS A 167 -24.83 7.65 17.80
CA LYS A 167 -25.03 8.90 18.56
C LYS A 167 -26.52 9.17 18.80
#